data_476f8dac4a857bdfac5ef1b76fe6f15d
#
_entry.id   476f8dac4a857bdfac5ef1b76fe6f15d
#
_cell.length_a   1.000
_cell.length_b   1.000
_cell.length_c   1.000
_cell.angle_alpha   90.00
_cell.angle_beta   90.00
_cell.angle_gamma   90.00
#
_symmetry.space_group_name_H-M   'P 1'
#
loop_
_entity.id
_entity.type
_entity.pdbx_description
1 polymer ?
#
loop_
_entity_poly.entity_id
_entity_poly.type
_entity_poly.pdbx_seq_one_letter_code
_entity_poly.pdbx_strand_id
1 'polypeptide(L)'
;MTYKKPELLIPASSLEVLKTAVIFGADAVYIGGEAFGLRAKAKNFSSEEMAEGVAFAHAHGVKVYVTANILAHNYDLEGARKYFAELRDMKPEQPDALIISDPGVFMIAKEICPEIEIHISTQANNTNYGTYQFWYAQGAKRVVSARELSLAEIKEIRDNIPKDLEIETFIHGAMCISYSGRCLLSNYFTGRDANQGACTHPCRWKYAVVEEKRPGEYLPVYENERGTYIFNSKDLCMIEHIPELIDAGIDSFKIEGRMKTALYVATVARTYRKAIDDYLESPELYKKNMDWYKEQISNCTYRQFTTGFFFGKPDETTQIYDSNTYVKEYTY
;
A
#
# COMPACT_ATOMS: atom_id res chain seq x y z
N MET A 1 21.89 0.43 -20.44
CA MET A 1 21.51 -0.60 -19.45
C MET A 1 20.05 -0.93 -19.70
N THR A 2 19.69 -2.18 -19.90
CA THR A 2 18.29 -2.59 -20.00
C THR A 2 17.76 -2.73 -18.57
N TYR A 3 17.02 -1.74 -18.10
CA TYR A 3 16.30 -1.84 -16.82
C TYR A 3 15.17 -2.84 -16.92
N LYS A 4 14.97 -3.67 -15.87
CA LYS A 4 13.76 -4.48 -15.75
C LYS A 4 12.59 -3.52 -15.51
N LYS A 5 11.53 -3.62 -16.31
CA LYS A 5 10.31 -2.84 -16.10
C LYS A 5 9.72 -3.21 -14.75
N PRO A 6 9.52 -2.24 -13.82
CA PRO A 6 8.83 -2.51 -12.57
C PRO A 6 7.34 -2.73 -12.83
N GLU A 7 6.74 -3.62 -12.03
CA GLU A 7 5.30 -3.82 -12.01
C GLU A 7 4.61 -2.61 -11.39
N LEU A 8 3.54 -2.10 -12.00
CA LEU A 8 2.67 -1.10 -11.41
C LEU A 8 1.46 -1.79 -10.78
N LEU A 9 1.42 -1.79 -9.44
CA LEU A 9 0.40 -2.46 -8.63
C LEU A 9 -0.63 -1.46 -8.10
N ILE A 10 -1.88 -1.61 -8.54
CA ILE A 10 -2.98 -0.67 -8.30
C ILE A 10 -4.03 -1.26 -7.35
N PRO A 11 -4.58 -0.48 -6.39
CA PRO A 11 -5.67 -0.92 -5.53
C PRO A 11 -7.02 -0.95 -6.24
N ALA A 12 -7.89 -1.90 -5.85
CA ALA A 12 -9.30 -1.83 -6.22
C ALA A 12 -10.23 -2.19 -5.06
N SER A 13 -11.33 -1.43 -4.92
CA SER A 13 -12.34 -1.59 -3.88
C SER A 13 -13.62 -2.26 -4.39
N SER A 14 -13.78 -2.39 -5.70
CA SER A 14 -14.94 -2.97 -6.37
C SER A 14 -14.55 -3.45 -7.76
N LEU A 15 -15.43 -4.25 -8.37
CA LEU A 15 -15.26 -4.75 -9.72
C LEU A 15 -15.10 -3.61 -10.76
N GLU A 16 -15.86 -2.52 -10.60
CA GLU A 16 -15.74 -1.31 -11.43
C GLU A 16 -14.33 -0.70 -11.33
N VAL A 17 -13.83 -0.54 -10.10
CA VAL A 17 -12.50 0.04 -9.85
C VAL A 17 -11.40 -0.89 -10.35
N LEU A 18 -11.56 -2.21 -10.24
CA LEU A 18 -10.64 -3.20 -10.81
C LEU A 18 -10.56 -3.05 -12.33
N LYS A 19 -11.71 -3.06 -13.02
CA LYS A 19 -11.77 -2.89 -14.48
C LYS A 19 -11.14 -1.55 -14.90
N THR A 20 -11.38 -0.50 -14.13
CA THR A 20 -10.74 0.81 -14.34
C THR A 20 -9.21 0.72 -14.21
N ALA A 21 -8.69 0.12 -13.15
CA ALA A 21 -7.24 -0.04 -12.95
C ALA A 21 -6.58 -0.78 -14.12
N VAL A 22 -7.20 -1.87 -14.57
CA VAL A 22 -6.72 -2.69 -15.70
C VAL A 22 -6.66 -1.85 -16.99
N ILE A 23 -7.74 -1.13 -17.34
CA ILE A 23 -7.82 -0.33 -18.56
C ILE A 23 -6.82 0.83 -18.54
N PHE A 24 -6.54 1.41 -17.37
CA PHE A 24 -5.65 2.56 -17.21
C PHE A 24 -4.18 2.21 -16.94
N GLY A 25 -3.77 0.95 -17.14
CA GLY A 25 -2.37 0.56 -17.27
C GLY A 25 -1.74 -0.09 -16.04
N ALA A 26 -2.54 -0.69 -15.15
CA ALA A 26 -2.02 -1.57 -14.12
C ALA A 26 -1.36 -2.81 -14.74
N ASP A 27 -0.21 -3.24 -14.21
CA ASP A 27 0.38 -4.56 -14.49
C ASP A 27 -0.19 -5.61 -13.51
N ALA A 28 -0.60 -5.16 -12.33
CA ALA A 28 -1.31 -5.98 -11.34
C ALA A 28 -2.30 -5.15 -10.53
N VAL A 29 -3.33 -5.81 -9.98
CA VAL A 29 -4.33 -5.19 -9.12
C VAL A 29 -4.40 -5.95 -7.79
N TYR A 30 -4.47 -5.24 -6.66
CA TYR A 30 -4.72 -5.89 -5.38
C TYR A 30 -6.10 -5.55 -4.83
N ILE A 31 -6.80 -6.59 -4.37
CA ILE A 31 -8.19 -6.55 -3.91
C ILE A 31 -8.31 -7.16 -2.52
N GLY A 32 -9.48 -7.02 -1.90
CA GLY A 32 -9.83 -7.71 -0.66
C GLY A 32 -11.18 -8.37 -0.79
N GLY A 33 -11.26 -9.62 -0.33
CA GLY A 33 -12.52 -10.32 -0.13
C GLY A 33 -13.26 -9.83 1.12
N GLU A 34 -14.44 -10.34 1.34
CA GLU A 34 -15.29 -10.02 2.52
C GLU A 34 -14.64 -10.41 3.84
N ALA A 35 -13.67 -11.34 3.81
CA ALA A 35 -12.93 -11.83 4.98
C ALA A 35 -11.43 -11.53 4.88
N PHE A 36 -10.74 -11.48 6.04
CA PHE A 36 -9.27 -11.43 6.21
C PHE A 36 -8.52 -10.24 5.59
N GLY A 37 -9.19 -9.28 4.94
CA GLY A 37 -8.56 -8.06 4.41
C GLY A 37 -8.61 -6.89 5.39
N LEU A 38 -7.51 -6.11 5.45
CA LEU A 38 -7.49 -4.83 6.17
C LEU A 38 -8.32 -3.80 5.41
N ARG A 39 -9.54 -3.67 5.65
CA ARG A 39 -10.54 -2.69 5.21
C ARG A 39 -11.94 -3.31 5.30
N ALA A 40 -12.26 -3.89 6.44
CA ALA A 40 -13.56 -4.54 6.72
C ALA A 40 -14.79 -3.65 6.43
N LYS A 41 -14.61 -2.32 6.30
CA LYS A 41 -15.67 -1.36 5.91
C LYS A 41 -15.58 -0.88 4.47
N ALA A 42 -14.59 -1.32 3.67
CA ALA A 42 -14.62 -1.10 2.24
C ALA A 42 -15.75 -1.94 1.62
N LYS A 43 -16.25 -1.54 0.45
CA LYS A 43 -16.87 -2.52 -0.44
C LYS A 43 -15.79 -3.57 -0.71
N ASN A 44 -15.99 -4.77 -0.20
CA ASN A 44 -15.14 -5.91 -0.45
C ASN A 44 -15.79 -6.74 -1.57
N PHE A 45 -14.98 -7.47 -2.29
CA PHE A 45 -15.49 -8.33 -3.38
C PHE A 45 -16.23 -9.53 -2.81
N SER A 46 -17.44 -9.81 -3.32
CA SER A 46 -18.04 -11.15 -3.16
C SER A 46 -17.20 -12.18 -3.93
N SER A 47 -17.45 -13.46 -3.67
CA SER A 47 -16.75 -14.54 -4.39
C SER A 47 -17.01 -14.48 -5.90
N GLU A 48 -18.23 -14.13 -6.32
CA GLU A 48 -18.60 -13.97 -7.72
C GLU A 48 -17.93 -12.76 -8.37
N GLU A 49 -17.95 -11.59 -7.69
CA GLU A 49 -17.26 -10.37 -8.17
C GLU A 49 -15.75 -10.59 -8.27
N MET A 50 -15.18 -11.36 -7.34
CA MET A 50 -13.75 -11.70 -7.37
C MET A 50 -13.42 -12.61 -8.56
N ALA A 51 -14.20 -13.65 -8.80
CA ALA A 51 -14.01 -14.54 -9.94
C ALA A 51 -14.14 -13.79 -11.28
N GLU A 52 -15.16 -12.91 -11.41
CA GLU A 52 -15.31 -12.06 -12.60
C GLU A 52 -14.12 -11.11 -12.76
N GLY A 53 -13.66 -10.50 -11.66
CA GLY A 53 -12.53 -9.58 -11.65
C GLY A 53 -11.23 -10.24 -12.06
N VAL A 54 -10.94 -11.44 -11.55
CA VAL A 54 -9.76 -12.25 -11.92
C VAL A 54 -9.80 -12.59 -13.41
N ALA A 55 -10.90 -13.15 -13.88
CA ALA A 55 -11.05 -13.50 -15.30
C ALA A 55 -10.91 -12.28 -16.23
N PHE A 56 -11.49 -11.14 -15.84
CA PHE A 56 -11.34 -9.89 -16.61
C PHE A 56 -9.90 -9.39 -16.65
N ALA A 57 -9.21 -9.38 -15.52
CA ALA A 57 -7.81 -8.95 -15.43
C ALA A 57 -6.88 -9.86 -16.26
N HIS A 58 -7.02 -11.16 -16.12
CA HIS A 58 -6.23 -12.14 -16.87
C HIS A 58 -6.47 -12.05 -18.39
N ALA A 59 -7.70 -11.80 -18.83
CA ALA A 59 -8.00 -11.56 -20.25
C ALA A 59 -7.25 -10.33 -20.81
N HIS A 60 -6.78 -9.42 -19.95
CA HIS A 60 -5.98 -8.25 -20.31
C HIS A 60 -4.49 -8.39 -19.96
N GLY A 61 -4.05 -9.57 -19.51
CA GLY A 61 -2.66 -9.82 -19.10
C GLY A 61 -2.26 -9.18 -17.78
N VAL A 62 -3.22 -8.83 -16.93
CA VAL A 62 -3.03 -8.17 -15.63
C VAL A 62 -3.23 -9.18 -14.51
N LYS A 63 -2.32 -9.20 -13.54
CA LYS A 63 -2.36 -10.09 -12.36
C LYS A 63 -3.31 -9.58 -11.28
N VAL A 64 -3.83 -10.49 -10.45
CA VAL A 64 -4.69 -10.16 -9.32
C VAL A 64 -4.13 -10.75 -8.03
N TYR A 65 -3.94 -9.89 -7.02
CA TYR A 65 -3.46 -10.28 -5.69
C TYR A 65 -4.54 -10.04 -4.64
N VAL A 66 -4.80 -11.08 -3.83
CA VAL A 66 -5.84 -11.03 -2.80
C VAL A 66 -5.21 -10.78 -1.43
N THR A 67 -5.73 -9.78 -0.71
CA THR A 67 -5.24 -9.46 0.63
C THR A 67 -5.88 -10.37 1.68
N ALA A 68 -5.04 -11.04 2.48
CA ALA A 68 -5.38 -11.76 3.70
C ALA A 68 -4.42 -11.34 4.81
N ASN A 69 -4.34 -10.03 5.06
CA ASN A 69 -3.27 -9.39 5.81
C ASN A 69 -3.71 -8.74 7.12
N ILE A 70 -4.77 -9.24 7.74
CA ILE A 70 -5.12 -8.90 9.13
C ILE A 70 -4.07 -9.47 10.10
N LEU A 71 -4.03 -8.93 11.30
CA LEU A 71 -3.36 -9.57 12.42
C LEU A 71 -4.35 -10.58 13.04
N ALA A 72 -4.18 -11.85 12.67
CA ALA A 72 -5.14 -12.91 13.00
C ALA A 72 -5.11 -13.29 14.49
N HIS A 73 -6.28 -13.55 15.06
CA HIS A 73 -6.47 -14.15 16.34
C HIS A 73 -6.88 -15.63 16.21
N ASN A 74 -6.85 -16.40 17.29
CA ASN A 74 -7.19 -17.82 17.25
C ASN A 74 -8.57 -18.11 16.62
N TYR A 75 -9.54 -17.24 16.84
CA TYR A 75 -10.88 -17.38 16.27
C TYR A 75 -10.95 -17.13 14.76
N ASP A 76 -9.92 -16.51 14.16
CA ASP A 76 -9.85 -16.25 12.72
C ASP A 76 -9.29 -17.44 11.94
N LEU A 77 -8.51 -18.33 12.58
CA LEU A 77 -7.70 -19.34 11.87
C LEU A 77 -8.56 -20.35 11.09
N GLU A 78 -9.67 -20.79 11.66
CA GLU A 78 -10.58 -21.72 10.96
C GLU A 78 -11.28 -21.05 9.78
N GLY A 79 -11.63 -19.77 9.92
CA GLY A 79 -12.14 -18.95 8.81
C GLY A 79 -11.11 -18.80 7.69
N ALA A 80 -9.83 -18.62 8.04
CA ALA A 80 -8.75 -18.53 7.06
C ALA A 80 -8.61 -19.79 6.23
N ARG A 81 -8.73 -20.97 6.84
CA ARG A 81 -8.71 -22.26 6.12
C ARG A 81 -9.81 -22.34 5.06
N LYS A 82 -11.04 -21.98 5.43
CA LYS A 82 -12.19 -21.98 4.50
C LYS A 82 -11.98 -20.99 3.36
N TYR A 83 -11.57 -19.77 3.70
CA TYR A 83 -11.33 -18.73 2.71
C TYR A 83 -10.24 -19.11 1.69
N PHE A 84 -9.12 -19.69 2.12
CA PHE A 84 -8.08 -20.15 1.20
C PHE A 84 -8.53 -21.34 0.36
N ALA A 85 -9.36 -22.24 0.88
CA ALA A 85 -9.97 -23.28 0.08
C ALA A 85 -10.90 -22.73 -1.01
N GLU A 86 -11.69 -21.69 -0.69
CA GLU A 86 -12.53 -20.99 -1.67
C GLU A 86 -11.68 -20.33 -2.78
N LEU A 87 -10.57 -19.68 -2.43
CA LEU A 87 -9.66 -19.05 -3.41
C LEU A 87 -8.97 -20.11 -4.28
N ARG A 88 -8.55 -21.25 -3.71
CA ARG A 88 -7.98 -22.37 -4.45
C ARG A 88 -8.97 -22.95 -5.46
N ASP A 89 -10.23 -23.12 -5.05
CA ASP A 89 -11.28 -23.77 -5.83
C ASP A 89 -12.03 -22.80 -6.77
N MET A 90 -11.63 -21.50 -6.77
CA MET A 90 -12.24 -20.45 -7.59
C MET A 90 -12.19 -20.80 -9.08
N LYS A 91 -13.27 -20.51 -9.80
CA LYS A 91 -13.41 -20.73 -11.26
C LYS A 91 -13.88 -19.45 -11.93
N PRO A 92 -13.49 -19.18 -13.21
CA PRO A 92 -12.69 -20.06 -14.09
C PRO A 92 -11.19 -20.08 -13.75
N GLU A 93 -10.68 -19.08 -13.00
CA GLU A 93 -9.26 -18.89 -12.70
C GLU A 93 -9.07 -18.47 -11.26
N GLN A 94 -7.90 -18.76 -10.69
CA GLN A 94 -7.50 -18.40 -9.36
C GLN A 94 -6.76 -17.04 -9.35
N PRO A 95 -6.70 -16.33 -8.20
CA PRO A 95 -5.79 -15.18 -8.05
C PRO A 95 -4.33 -15.63 -8.16
N ASP A 96 -3.46 -14.72 -8.63
CA ASP A 96 -2.03 -15.00 -8.82
C ASP A 96 -1.26 -15.09 -7.51
N ALA A 97 -1.64 -14.27 -6.50
CA ALA A 97 -0.97 -14.27 -5.21
C ALA A 97 -1.88 -13.87 -4.04
N LEU A 98 -1.45 -14.27 -2.85
CA LEU A 98 -2.01 -13.85 -1.57
C LEU A 98 -1.06 -12.87 -0.89
N ILE A 99 -1.59 -11.75 -0.37
CA ILE A 99 -0.82 -10.78 0.42
C ILE A 99 -1.09 -11.03 1.89
N ILE A 100 -0.12 -11.60 2.60
CA ILE A 100 -0.26 -12.10 3.98
C ILE A 100 0.75 -11.43 4.90
N SER A 101 0.40 -11.19 6.18
CA SER A 101 1.31 -10.61 7.18
C SER A 101 1.54 -11.51 8.39
N ASP A 102 0.55 -12.33 8.74
CA ASP A 102 0.59 -13.18 9.92
C ASP A 102 1.26 -14.53 9.61
N PRO A 103 2.29 -14.96 10.38
CA PRO A 103 2.97 -16.24 10.13
C PRO A 103 2.05 -17.47 10.24
N GLY A 104 1.04 -17.44 11.13
CA GLY A 104 0.08 -18.54 11.27
C GLY A 104 -0.81 -18.65 10.05
N VAL A 105 -1.32 -17.51 9.56
CA VAL A 105 -2.10 -17.45 8.30
C VAL A 105 -1.24 -17.83 7.09
N PHE A 106 0.05 -17.46 7.08
CA PHE A 106 1.00 -17.89 6.04
C PHE A 106 1.14 -19.42 5.97
N MET A 107 1.29 -20.08 7.13
CA MET A 107 1.39 -21.54 7.17
C MET A 107 0.10 -22.22 6.70
N ILE A 108 -1.06 -21.67 7.05
CA ILE A 108 -2.36 -22.16 6.57
C ILE A 108 -2.48 -22.02 5.04
N ALA A 109 -2.07 -20.88 4.48
CA ALA A 109 -2.10 -20.69 3.03
C ALA A 109 -1.19 -21.71 2.31
N LYS A 110 0.01 -21.94 2.80
CA LYS A 110 0.93 -22.94 2.24
C LYS A 110 0.37 -24.37 2.30
N GLU A 111 -0.41 -24.69 3.33
CA GLU A 111 -1.06 -26.00 3.48
C GLU A 111 -2.25 -26.18 2.50
N ILE A 112 -3.07 -25.13 2.36
CA ILE A 112 -4.37 -25.22 1.67
C ILE A 112 -4.27 -24.90 0.18
N CYS A 113 -3.46 -23.90 -0.22
CA CYS A 113 -3.34 -23.44 -1.60
C CYS A 113 -1.85 -23.21 -1.99
N PRO A 114 -1.02 -24.26 -1.94
CA PRO A 114 0.42 -24.16 -2.19
C PRO A 114 0.79 -23.67 -3.60
N GLU A 115 -0.14 -23.72 -4.55
CA GLU A 115 0.00 -23.27 -5.93
C GLU A 115 -0.15 -21.75 -6.11
N ILE A 116 -0.77 -21.06 -5.15
CA ILE A 116 -0.93 -19.60 -5.18
C ILE A 116 0.29 -18.95 -4.52
N GLU A 117 0.93 -18.01 -5.23
CA GLU A 117 2.10 -17.31 -4.71
C GLU A 117 1.78 -16.54 -3.42
N ILE A 118 2.76 -16.41 -2.51
CA ILE A 118 2.59 -15.63 -1.30
C ILE A 118 3.52 -14.41 -1.32
N HIS A 119 2.93 -13.24 -1.18
CA HIS A 119 3.59 -11.95 -0.99
C HIS A 119 3.45 -11.50 0.47
N ILE A 120 4.57 -11.14 1.10
CA ILE A 120 4.55 -10.71 2.50
C ILE A 120 4.13 -9.25 2.58
N SER A 121 3.05 -8.97 3.29
CA SER A 121 2.49 -7.62 3.46
C SER A 121 3.44 -6.69 4.22
N THR A 122 3.35 -5.38 3.95
CA THR A 122 3.97 -4.33 4.77
C THR A 122 3.56 -4.39 6.25
N GLN A 123 2.42 -5.00 6.56
CA GLN A 123 1.93 -5.24 7.93
C GLN A 123 2.85 -6.19 8.75
N ALA A 124 3.71 -6.97 8.10
CA ALA A 124 4.74 -7.76 8.75
C ALA A 124 5.95 -6.90 9.19
N ASN A 125 5.99 -5.61 8.81
CA ASN A 125 7.04 -4.65 9.19
C ASN A 125 8.45 -5.10 8.81
N ASN A 126 8.65 -5.42 7.54
CA ASN A 126 9.92 -5.90 7.00
C ASN A 126 10.89 -4.73 6.81
N THR A 127 11.91 -4.64 7.65
CA THR A 127 12.83 -3.49 7.74
C THR A 127 14.30 -3.84 7.49
N ASN A 128 14.65 -5.11 7.27
CA ASN A 128 16.04 -5.53 7.05
C ASN A 128 16.14 -6.79 6.19
N TYR A 129 17.29 -7.00 5.55
CA TYR A 129 17.50 -8.13 4.66
C TYR A 129 17.39 -9.51 5.34
N GLY A 130 17.67 -9.62 6.64
CA GLY A 130 17.48 -10.86 7.38
C GLY A 130 16.02 -11.32 7.43
N THR A 131 15.07 -10.37 7.59
CA THR A 131 13.63 -10.63 7.52
C THR A 131 13.22 -11.09 6.11
N TYR A 132 13.78 -10.50 5.06
CA TYR A 132 13.53 -10.91 3.67
C TYR A 132 14.06 -12.32 3.41
N GLN A 133 15.29 -12.63 3.85
CA GLN A 133 15.86 -13.96 3.74
C GLN A 133 15.04 -15.02 4.49
N PHE A 134 14.53 -14.67 5.68
CA PHE A 134 13.63 -15.55 6.44
C PHE A 134 12.38 -15.89 5.62
N TRP A 135 11.69 -14.89 5.09
CA TRP A 135 10.48 -15.12 4.30
C TRP A 135 10.75 -15.88 3.01
N TYR A 136 11.88 -15.59 2.35
CA TYR A 136 12.32 -16.35 1.17
C TYR A 136 12.53 -17.83 1.50
N ALA A 137 13.20 -18.13 2.59
CA ALA A 137 13.40 -19.51 3.05
C ALA A 137 12.07 -20.22 3.39
N GLN A 138 11.03 -19.46 3.78
CA GLN A 138 9.70 -19.99 3.96
C GLN A 138 8.94 -20.18 2.63
N GLY A 139 9.45 -19.69 1.50
CA GLY A 139 8.86 -19.81 0.18
C GLY A 139 8.01 -18.61 -0.27
N ALA A 140 8.14 -17.46 0.39
CA ALA A 140 7.55 -16.23 -0.10
C ALA A 140 8.23 -15.78 -1.41
N LYS A 141 7.44 -15.29 -2.35
CA LYS A 141 7.91 -14.84 -3.67
C LYS A 141 8.26 -13.34 -3.69
N ARG A 142 7.58 -12.56 -2.85
CA ARG A 142 7.72 -11.10 -2.77
C ARG A 142 7.60 -10.63 -1.33
N VAL A 143 8.33 -9.58 -0.99
CA VAL A 143 8.22 -8.90 0.31
C VAL A 143 7.93 -7.42 0.10
N VAL A 144 6.85 -6.94 0.74
CA VAL A 144 6.51 -5.52 0.76
C VAL A 144 7.28 -4.84 1.88
N SER A 145 8.11 -3.87 1.53
CA SER A 145 8.90 -3.09 2.46
C SER A 145 8.03 -2.32 3.47
N ALA A 146 8.54 -2.12 4.67
CA ALA A 146 8.01 -1.11 5.55
C ALA A 146 8.17 0.28 4.91
N ARG A 147 7.21 1.20 5.16
CA ARG A 147 7.21 2.55 4.57
C ARG A 147 8.25 3.47 5.21
N GLU A 148 8.84 3.03 6.29
CA GLU A 148 9.82 3.75 7.11
C GLU A 148 11.26 3.54 6.62
N LEU A 149 11.47 2.75 5.54
CA LEU A 149 12.77 2.53 4.92
C LEU A 149 13.14 3.66 3.96
N SER A 150 14.41 4.06 4.00
CA SER A 150 15.05 4.90 2.99
C SER A 150 15.42 4.10 1.73
N LEU A 151 15.65 4.79 0.61
CA LEU A 151 16.15 4.16 -0.62
C LEU A 151 17.50 3.47 -0.41
N ALA A 152 18.36 4.04 0.42
CA ALA A 152 19.65 3.43 0.75
C ALA A 152 19.50 2.09 1.46
N GLU A 153 18.58 2.00 2.43
CA GLU A 153 18.26 0.73 3.13
C GLU A 153 17.61 -0.29 2.19
N ILE A 154 16.72 0.14 1.30
CA ILE A 154 16.11 -0.75 0.30
C ILE A 154 17.17 -1.31 -0.65
N LYS A 155 18.11 -0.48 -1.10
CA LYS A 155 19.23 -0.92 -1.93
C LYS A 155 20.14 -1.91 -1.18
N GLU A 156 20.45 -1.64 0.08
CA GLU A 156 21.20 -2.59 0.92
C GLU A 156 20.46 -3.93 1.07
N ILE A 157 19.13 -3.89 1.24
CA ILE A 157 18.30 -5.11 1.23
C ILE A 157 18.47 -5.84 -0.10
N ARG A 158 18.31 -5.12 -1.24
CA ARG A 158 18.43 -5.73 -2.58
C ARG A 158 19.78 -6.40 -2.79
N ASP A 159 20.86 -5.80 -2.32
CA ASP A 159 22.21 -6.31 -2.48
C ASP A 159 22.48 -7.60 -1.63
N ASN A 160 21.67 -7.84 -0.58
CA ASN A 160 21.84 -8.93 0.39
C ASN A 160 20.76 -10.02 0.32
N ILE A 161 19.87 -10.00 -0.70
CA ILE A 161 18.83 -11.02 -0.86
C ILE A 161 18.95 -11.73 -2.23
N PRO A 162 18.35 -12.93 -2.40
CA PRO A 162 18.30 -13.60 -3.69
C PRO A 162 17.65 -12.73 -4.78
N LYS A 163 18.16 -12.84 -6.01
CA LYS A 163 17.69 -12.03 -7.14
C LYS A 163 16.25 -12.31 -7.57
N ASP A 164 15.77 -13.52 -7.28
CA ASP A 164 14.43 -13.99 -7.57
C ASP A 164 13.40 -13.71 -6.46
N LEU A 165 13.86 -13.18 -5.30
CA LEU A 165 12.96 -12.59 -4.31
C LEU A 165 12.64 -11.15 -4.71
N GLU A 166 11.36 -10.85 -4.93
CA GLU A 166 10.92 -9.53 -5.35
C GLU A 166 10.74 -8.55 -4.18
N ILE A 167 11.13 -7.29 -4.42
CA ILE A 167 10.88 -6.18 -3.50
C ILE A 167 9.71 -5.35 -4.02
N GLU A 168 8.71 -5.11 -3.18
CA GLU A 168 7.59 -4.20 -3.44
C GLU A 168 7.63 -3.03 -2.46
N THR A 169 7.38 -1.80 -2.93
CA THR A 169 7.26 -0.63 -2.06
C THR A 169 6.04 0.22 -2.41
N PHE A 170 5.46 0.88 -1.40
CA PHE A 170 4.50 1.95 -1.67
C PHE A 170 5.22 3.17 -2.22
N ILE A 171 4.69 3.73 -3.30
CA ILE A 171 5.25 4.91 -3.98
C ILE A 171 4.27 6.08 -4.05
N HIS A 172 2.99 5.87 -3.70
CA HIS A 172 1.97 6.91 -3.73
C HIS A 172 0.82 6.63 -2.75
N GLY A 173 0.25 7.70 -2.20
CA GLY A 173 -0.96 7.69 -1.39
C GLY A 173 -0.71 7.90 0.09
N ALA A 174 -1.71 7.58 0.91
CA ALA A 174 -1.73 7.92 2.33
C ALA A 174 -0.61 7.25 3.14
N MET A 175 0.08 8.05 3.98
CA MET A 175 1.03 7.56 4.98
C MET A 175 0.32 7.22 6.30
N CYS A 176 0.91 6.34 7.09
CA CYS A 176 0.48 5.99 8.44
C CYS A 176 1.39 6.66 9.47
N ILE A 177 0.84 6.99 10.65
CA ILE A 177 1.59 7.58 11.76
C ILE A 177 2.56 6.60 12.43
N SER A 178 2.29 5.33 12.33
CA SER A 178 3.11 4.27 12.92
C SER A 178 3.36 3.16 11.92
N TYR A 179 4.26 2.26 12.24
CA TYR A 179 4.43 1.03 11.47
C TYR A 179 3.07 0.39 11.19
N SER A 180 2.89 -0.06 9.96
CA SER A 180 1.63 -0.64 9.50
C SER A 180 1.15 -1.76 10.42
N GLY A 181 -0.13 -1.71 10.82
CA GLY A 181 -0.73 -2.70 11.72
C GLY A 181 -0.31 -2.64 13.19
N ARG A 182 0.43 -1.61 13.63
CA ARG A 182 0.91 -1.50 15.02
C ARG A 182 0.25 -0.37 15.83
N CYS A 183 -0.66 0.39 15.22
CA CYS A 183 -1.32 1.53 15.86
C CYS A 183 -2.56 1.08 16.65
N LEU A 184 -2.64 1.50 17.91
CA LEU A 184 -3.80 1.25 18.79
C LEU A 184 -4.73 2.45 18.94
N LEU A 185 -4.43 3.61 18.34
CA LEU A 185 -5.22 4.83 18.51
C LEU A 185 -6.69 4.64 18.14
N SER A 186 -6.98 3.94 17.04
CA SER A 186 -8.36 3.70 16.60
C SER A 186 -9.12 2.84 17.61
N ASN A 187 -8.49 1.79 18.11
CA ASN A 187 -9.10 0.93 19.14
C ASN A 187 -9.34 1.74 20.42
N TYR A 188 -8.34 2.48 20.90
CA TYR A 188 -8.45 3.28 22.12
C TYR A 188 -9.57 4.33 22.05
N PHE A 189 -9.66 5.11 20.97
CA PHE A 189 -10.65 6.19 20.87
C PHE A 189 -12.05 5.73 20.46
N THR A 190 -12.18 4.63 19.74
CA THR A 190 -13.45 4.27 19.08
C THR A 190 -13.85 2.81 19.27
N GLY A 191 -13.07 2.00 19.98
CA GLY A 191 -13.27 0.56 20.10
C GLY A 191 -13.12 -0.21 18.79
N ARG A 192 -12.60 0.44 17.71
CA ARG A 192 -12.48 -0.15 16.39
C ARG A 192 -11.02 -0.47 16.08
N ASP A 193 -10.74 -1.75 15.91
CA ASP A 193 -9.38 -2.23 15.76
C ASP A 193 -8.85 -1.98 14.33
N ALA A 194 -7.79 -1.16 14.24
CA ALA A 194 -7.11 -0.89 13.00
C ALA A 194 -6.41 -2.14 12.42
N ASN A 195 -5.99 -3.06 13.27
CA ASN A 195 -5.31 -4.30 12.89
C ASN A 195 -6.28 -5.34 12.31
N GLN A 196 -7.57 -5.16 12.57
CA GLN A 196 -8.67 -5.92 12.00
C GLN A 196 -9.39 -5.17 10.86
N GLY A 197 -8.74 -4.18 10.27
CA GLY A 197 -9.27 -3.43 9.12
C GLY A 197 -10.27 -2.32 9.44
N ALA A 198 -10.51 -1.99 10.71
CA ALA A 198 -11.54 -1.04 11.14
C ALA A 198 -11.00 0.34 11.55
N CYS A 199 -9.84 0.77 11.02
CA CYS A 199 -9.20 2.04 11.34
C CYS A 199 -10.12 3.23 11.07
N THR A 200 -10.28 4.11 12.08
CA THR A 200 -11.05 5.36 12.01
C THR A 200 -10.20 6.59 11.72
N HIS A 201 -8.91 6.41 11.49
CA HIS A 201 -7.92 7.45 11.24
C HIS A 201 -7.84 8.55 12.32
N PRO A 202 -7.80 8.24 13.62
CA PRO A 202 -7.76 9.25 14.65
C PRO A 202 -6.47 10.09 14.60
N CYS A 203 -5.38 9.55 14.05
CA CYS A 203 -4.15 10.31 13.82
C CYS A 203 -4.32 11.53 12.89
N ARG A 204 -5.50 11.71 12.27
CA ARG A 204 -5.84 12.84 11.39
C ARG A 204 -6.82 13.82 12.03
N TRP A 205 -7.22 13.57 13.29
CA TRP A 205 -8.05 14.50 14.04
C TRP A 205 -7.19 15.60 14.64
N LYS A 206 -7.80 16.74 14.97
CA LYS A 206 -7.12 17.80 15.69
C LYS A 206 -7.09 17.49 17.18
N TYR A 207 -5.94 17.61 17.78
CA TYR A 207 -5.73 17.41 19.21
C TYR A 207 -5.08 18.63 19.86
N ALA A 208 -5.31 18.77 21.16
CA ALA A 208 -4.55 19.65 22.02
C ALA A 208 -4.26 18.91 23.32
N VAL A 209 -3.12 19.19 23.92
CA VAL A 209 -2.81 18.74 25.28
C VAL A 209 -3.29 19.79 26.25
N VAL A 210 -3.95 19.35 27.30
CA VAL A 210 -4.39 20.21 28.43
C VAL A 210 -3.68 19.71 29.66
N GLU A 211 -2.99 20.61 30.35
CA GLU A 211 -2.41 20.31 31.65
C GLU A 211 -3.50 20.41 32.74
N GLU A 212 -3.60 19.38 33.60
CA GLU A 212 -4.65 19.28 34.62
C GLU A 212 -4.70 20.51 35.55
N LYS A 213 -3.51 21.11 35.86
CA LYS A 213 -3.39 22.29 36.72
C LYS A 213 -3.64 23.62 36.01
N ARG A 214 -3.82 23.61 34.69
CA ARG A 214 -4.12 24.79 33.86
C ARG A 214 -5.33 24.50 32.95
N PRO A 215 -6.51 24.29 33.54
CA PRO A 215 -7.71 23.98 32.75
C PRO A 215 -8.08 25.20 31.88
N GLY A 216 -8.39 24.92 30.60
CA GLY A 216 -8.74 25.92 29.59
C GLY A 216 -7.56 26.45 28.76
N GLU A 217 -6.32 26.09 29.08
CA GLU A 217 -5.18 26.33 28.22
C GLU A 217 -4.96 25.11 27.30
N TYR A 218 -5.21 25.29 25.99
CA TYR A 218 -5.02 24.28 24.98
C TYR A 218 -3.62 24.44 24.37
N LEU A 219 -2.73 23.51 24.68
CA LEU A 219 -1.38 23.48 24.11
C LEU A 219 -1.45 22.70 22.81
N PRO A 220 -1.23 23.35 21.66
CA PRO A 220 -1.18 22.63 20.38
C PRO A 220 -0.02 21.65 20.39
N VAL A 221 -0.20 20.53 19.72
CA VAL A 221 0.78 19.46 19.69
C VAL A 221 1.53 19.55 18.36
N TYR A 222 2.85 19.69 18.41
CA TYR A 222 3.75 19.80 17.26
C TYR A 222 4.81 18.70 17.31
N GLU A 223 5.50 18.46 16.20
CA GLU A 223 6.65 17.57 16.13
C GLU A 223 7.95 18.37 16.21
N ASN A 224 8.94 17.84 16.93
CA ASN A 224 10.30 18.35 16.94
C ASN A 224 11.30 17.20 17.07
N GLU A 225 12.61 17.50 17.06
CA GLU A 225 13.72 16.55 17.09
C GLU A 225 13.69 15.55 18.28
N ARG A 226 12.80 15.72 19.26
CA ARG A 226 12.74 14.95 20.49
C ARG A 226 11.52 14.04 20.63
N GLY A 227 10.56 14.09 19.69
CA GLY A 227 9.38 13.22 19.78
C GLY A 227 8.28 13.53 18.77
N THR A 228 7.47 12.52 18.51
CA THR A 228 6.35 12.57 17.56
C THR A 228 5.12 13.13 18.22
N TYR A 229 4.57 14.15 17.65
CA TYR A 229 3.31 14.80 18.03
C TYR A 229 2.28 14.52 16.93
N ILE A 230 1.04 14.37 17.26
CA ILE A 230 -0.07 13.87 16.45
C ILE A 230 -0.48 14.90 15.35
N PHE A 231 -0.71 14.86 14.00
CA PHE A 231 -0.12 14.02 13.02
C PHE A 231 -0.92 13.98 11.74
N ASN A 232 -1.10 14.93 11.03
CA ASN A 232 -1.72 14.93 9.73
C ASN A 232 -0.64 14.78 8.64
N SER A 233 -0.11 13.58 8.47
CA SER A 233 0.93 13.30 7.49
C SER A 233 0.49 13.66 6.08
N LYS A 234 1.38 14.28 5.30
CA LYS A 234 1.25 14.46 3.86
C LYS A 234 1.12 13.12 3.15
N ASP A 235 0.58 13.12 1.94
CA ASP A 235 0.49 11.91 1.12
C ASP A 235 1.84 11.66 0.42
N LEU A 236 2.24 10.38 0.36
CA LEU A 236 3.43 9.97 -0.38
C LEU A 236 3.23 10.20 -1.88
N CYS A 237 4.23 10.74 -2.56
CA CYS A 237 4.26 10.85 -4.01
C CYS A 237 5.70 10.78 -4.52
N MET A 238 6.03 9.71 -5.24
CA MET A 238 7.35 9.45 -5.80
C MET A 238 7.39 9.62 -7.33
N ILE A 239 6.44 10.37 -7.91
CA ILE A 239 6.34 10.54 -9.37
C ILE A 239 7.58 11.21 -9.99
N GLU A 240 8.28 12.02 -9.22
CA GLU A 240 9.51 12.70 -9.63
C GLU A 240 10.77 11.84 -9.46
N HIS A 241 10.65 10.65 -8.87
CA HIS A 241 11.73 9.78 -8.42
C HIS A 241 11.66 8.36 -8.99
N ILE A 242 11.01 8.17 -10.13
CA ILE A 242 10.95 6.86 -10.81
C ILE A 242 12.34 6.29 -11.10
N PRO A 243 13.33 7.10 -11.54
CA PRO A 243 14.70 6.62 -11.75
C PRO A 243 15.32 6.00 -10.50
N GLU A 244 15.25 6.72 -9.37
CA GLU A 244 15.85 6.30 -8.10
C GLU A 244 15.20 5.04 -7.54
N LEU A 245 13.88 4.86 -7.74
CA LEU A 245 13.16 3.65 -7.34
C LEU A 245 13.62 2.43 -8.17
N ILE A 246 13.80 2.61 -9.48
CA ILE A 246 14.30 1.56 -10.38
C ILE A 246 15.75 1.21 -10.05
N ASP A 247 16.61 2.21 -9.82
CA ASP A 247 18.02 2.03 -9.47
C ASP A 247 18.21 1.36 -8.09
N ALA A 248 17.24 1.51 -7.18
CA ALA A 248 17.23 0.80 -5.91
C ALA A 248 16.86 -0.70 -6.05
N GLY A 249 16.47 -1.15 -7.26
CA GLY A 249 16.15 -2.54 -7.54
C GLY A 249 14.78 -2.98 -7.02
N ILE A 250 13.81 -2.05 -6.96
CA ILE A 250 12.43 -2.33 -6.59
C ILE A 250 11.70 -2.95 -7.77
N ASP A 251 11.08 -4.12 -7.57
CA ASP A 251 10.41 -4.89 -8.61
C ASP A 251 8.94 -4.48 -8.82
N SER A 252 8.26 -4.01 -7.77
CA SER A 252 6.85 -3.63 -7.82
C SER A 252 6.57 -2.30 -7.12
N PHE A 253 5.90 -1.41 -7.84
CA PHE A 253 5.52 -0.06 -7.44
C PHE A 253 4.06 -0.05 -7.02
N LYS A 254 3.81 0.03 -5.73
CA LYS A 254 2.47 -0.07 -5.15
C LYS A 254 1.84 1.28 -4.88
N ILE A 255 0.61 1.44 -5.34
CA ILE A 255 -0.22 2.61 -5.05
C ILE A 255 -1.12 2.29 -3.85
N GLU A 256 -1.19 3.17 -2.85
CA GLU A 256 -2.17 3.11 -1.76
C GLU A 256 -3.47 3.79 -2.20
N GLY A 257 -4.60 3.24 -1.78
CA GLY A 257 -5.88 3.89 -2.07
C GLY A 257 -7.05 2.94 -2.28
N ARG A 258 -7.12 1.81 -1.59
CA ARG A 258 -8.26 0.87 -1.67
C ARG A 258 -9.62 1.50 -1.38
N MET A 259 -9.68 2.64 -0.66
CA MET A 259 -10.91 3.38 -0.37
C MET A 259 -11.17 4.52 -1.37
N LYS A 260 -10.37 4.64 -2.41
CA LYS A 260 -10.46 5.73 -3.39
C LYS A 260 -11.44 5.38 -4.53
N THR A 261 -11.90 6.43 -5.21
CA THR A 261 -12.84 6.33 -6.34
C THR A 261 -12.19 5.79 -7.61
N ALA A 262 -12.99 5.36 -8.59
CA ALA A 262 -12.53 4.96 -9.91
C ALA A 262 -11.75 6.09 -10.61
N LEU A 263 -12.17 7.34 -10.46
CA LEU A 263 -11.48 8.50 -11.04
C LEU A 263 -10.06 8.65 -10.48
N TYR A 264 -9.88 8.51 -9.16
CA TYR A 264 -8.55 8.53 -8.54
C TYR A 264 -7.67 7.41 -9.10
N VAL A 265 -8.21 6.19 -9.13
CA VAL A 265 -7.47 5.02 -9.63
C VAL A 265 -7.09 5.20 -11.11
N ALA A 266 -8.00 5.64 -11.95
CA ALA A 266 -7.74 5.92 -13.36
C ALA A 266 -6.61 6.95 -13.56
N THR A 267 -6.70 8.07 -12.84
CA THR A 267 -5.75 9.17 -12.97
C THR A 267 -4.36 8.76 -12.49
N VAL A 268 -4.26 8.15 -11.31
CA VAL A 268 -2.97 7.74 -10.72
C VAL A 268 -2.34 6.61 -11.54
N ALA A 269 -3.11 5.58 -11.91
CA ALA A 269 -2.61 4.46 -12.72
C ALA A 269 -2.05 4.95 -14.06
N ARG A 270 -2.83 5.73 -14.83
CA ARG A 270 -2.41 6.28 -16.11
C ARG A 270 -1.14 7.13 -15.98
N THR A 271 -1.07 7.95 -14.94
CA THR A 271 0.06 8.88 -14.77
C THR A 271 1.34 8.13 -14.44
N TYR A 272 1.31 7.22 -13.47
CA TYR A 272 2.48 6.41 -13.14
C TYR A 272 2.87 5.46 -14.26
N ARG A 273 1.89 4.85 -14.97
CA ARG A 273 2.18 4.01 -16.13
C ARG A 273 2.95 4.81 -17.19
N LYS A 274 2.44 5.99 -17.53
CA LYS A 274 3.12 6.84 -18.49
C LYS A 274 4.51 7.27 -18.01
N ALA A 275 4.67 7.66 -16.76
CA ALA A 275 5.98 8.08 -16.22
C ALA A 275 7.01 6.93 -16.26
N ILE A 276 6.60 5.71 -15.92
CA ILE A 276 7.47 4.52 -16.01
C ILE A 276 7.85 4.22 -17.45
N ASP A 277 6.87 4.21 -18.37
CA ASP A 277 7.11 3.90 -19.77
C ASP A 277 7.99 4.97 -20.45
N ASP A 278 7.72 6.25 -20.21
CA ASP A 278 8.53 7.35 -20.72
C ASP A 278 9.98 7.29 -20.22
N TYR A 279 10.20 6.95 -18.94
CA TYR A 279 11.55 6.78 -18.40
C TYR A 279 12.30 5.60 -19.03
N LEU A 280 11.60 4.48 -19.24
CA LEU A 280 12.20 3.29 -19.88
C LEU A 280 12.46 3.53 -21.37
N GLU A 281 11.70 4.38 -22.03
CA GLU A 281 11.96 4.83 -23.41
C GLU A 281 13.16 5.77 -23.45
N SER A 282 13.12 6.86 -22.70
CA SER A 282 14.28 7.74 -22.51
C SER A 282 14.14 8.61 -21.25
N PRO A 283 15.22 8.79 -20.46
CA PRO A 283 15.23 9.72 -19.33
C PRO A 283 14.86 11.17 -19.72
N GLU A 284 15.15 11.58 -20.94
CA GLU A 284 14.85 12.93 -21.46
C GLU A 284 13.33 13.09 -21.68
N LEU A 285 12.65 12.05 -22.18
CA LEU A 285 11.20 12.04 -22.37
C LEU A 285 10.48 12.13 -21.02
N TYR A 286 10.91 11.36 -20.03
CA TYR A 286 10.40 11.43 -18.68
C TYR A 286 10.55 12.84 -18.08
N LYS A 287 11.74 13.46 -18.19
CA LYS A 287 11.98 14.83 -17.72
C LYS A 287 11.11 15.85 -18.45
N LYS A 288 10.97 15.73 -19.77
CA LYS A 288 10.14 16.61 -20.58
C LYS A 288 8.66 16.60 -20.16
N ASN A 289 8.16 15.47 -19.75
CA ASN A 289 6.76 15.29 -19.39
C ASN A 289 6.47 15.51 -17.88
N MET A 290 7.46 15.91 -17.08
CA MET A 290 7.35 16.01 -15.62
C MET A 290 6.21 16.93 -15.18
N ASP A 291 6.06 18.11 -15.78
CA ASP A 291 5.00 19.05 -15.42
C ASP A 291 3.62 18.45 -15.67
N TRP A 292 3.48 17.67 -16.75
CA TRP A 292 2.23 16.97 -17.04
C TRP A 292 1.92 15.90 -15.97
N TYR A 293 2.91 15.11 -15.51
CA TYR A 293 2.65 14.13 -14.45
C TYR A 293 2.19 14.81 -13.16
N LYS A 294 2.86 15.88 -12.76
CA LYS A 294 2.53 16.67 -11.56
C LYS A 294 1.12 17.26 -11.65
N GLU A 295 0.76 17.82 -12.80
CA GLU A 295 -0.57 18.34 -13.06
C GLU A 295 -1.63 17.23 -12.93
N GLN A 296 -1.43 16.07 -13.59
CA GLN A 296 -2.39 14.97 -13.53
C GLN A 296 -2.59 14.45 -12.09
N ILE A 297 -1.51 14.21 -11.35
CA ILE A 297 -1.59 13.76 -9.96
C ILE A 297 -2.33 14.79 -9.09
N SER A 298 -2.10 16.08 -9.31
CA SER A 298 -2.76 17.16 -8.56
C SER A 298 -4.24 17.35 -8.91
N ASN A 299 -4.75 16.68 -9.95
CA ASN A 299 -6.17 16.67 -10.29
C ASN A 299 -7.00 15.67 -9.45
N CYS A 300 -6.37 14.86 -8.61
CA CYS A 300 -7.06 14.02 -7.63
C CYS A 300 -7.19 14.75 -6.30
N THR A 301 -8.11 14.29 -5.45
CA THR A 301 -8.14 14.70 -4.04
C THR A 301 -6.93 14.15 -3.30
N TYR A 302 -6.05 15.02 -2.84
CA TYR A 302 -4.83 14.66 -2.12
C TYR A 302 -4.58 15.63 -0.96
N ARG A 303 -3.78 15.16 0.01
CA ARG A 303 -3.10 16.02 0.97
C ARG A 303 -1.75 16.39 0.39
N GLN A 304 -1.19 17.55 0.71
CA GLN A 304 0.13 17.94 0.22
C GLN A 304 1.08 16.75 0.11
N PHE A 305 1.98 16.76 -0.87
CA PHE A 305 2.86 15.62 -1.13
C PHE A 305 4.17 15.67 -0.36
N THR A 306 4.70 14.48 -0.08
CA THR A 306 6.00 14.23 0.52
C THR A 306 6.64 13.01 -0.10
N THR A 307 7.96 12.90 -0.02
CA THR A 307 8.72 11.68 -0.35
C THR A 307 8.78 10.68 0.82
N GLY A 308 8.08 10.94 1.93
CA GLY A 308 8.08 10.08 3.11
C GLY A 308 9.48 9.91 3.68
N PHE A 309 9.88 8.65 3.91
CA PHE A 309 11.19 8.29 4.45
C PHE A 309 12.27 8.02 3.38
N PHE A 310 11.93 8.05 2.10
CA PHE A 310 12.85 7.62 1.04
C PHE A 310 14.18 8.39 1.01
N PHE A 311 14.18 9.68 1.33
CA PHE A 311 15.38 10.50 1.34
C PHE A 311 15.84 10.97 2.72
N GLY A 312 15.23 10.45 3.78
CA GLY A 312 15.59 10.77 5.15
C GLY A 312 14.42 10.63 6.12
N LYS A 313 14.66 10.95 7.38
CA LYS A 313 13.60 10.95 8.38
C LYS A 313 12.62 12.09 8.11
N PRO A 314 11.32 11.83 8.20
CA PRO A 314 10.29 12.88 8.16
C PRO A 314 10.53 13.91 9.25
N ASP A 315 10.25 15.17 8.91
CA ASP A 315 10.33 16.31 9.80
C ASP A 315 8.99 17.12 9.78
N GLU A 316 8.99 18.30 10.34
CA GLU A 316 7.84 19.20 10.36
C GLU A 316 7.30 19.53 8.95
N THR A 317 8.16 19.51 7.92
CA THR A 317 7.76 19.80 6.54
C THR A 317 6.95 18.67 5.91
N THR A 318 6.96 17.48 6.49
CA THR A 318 6.22 16.30 6.01
C THR A 318 4.81 16.17 6.59
N GLN A 319 4.41 17.10 7.48
CA GLN A 319 3.12 17.15 8.16
C GLN A 319 2.29 18.35 7.68
N ILE A 320 0.97 18.29 7.91
CA ILE A 320 0.04 19.39 7.63
C ILE A 320 -0.53 19.91 8.94
N TYR A 321 -0.24 21.17 9.26
CA TYR A 321 -0.69 21.83 10.48
C TYR A 321 -1.79 22.88 10.25
N ASP A 322 -2.08 23.22 8.98
CA ASP A 322 -3.11 24.17 8.58
C ASP A 322 -4.53 23.59 8.72
N SER A 323 -5.52 24.48 8.61
CA SER A 323 -6.94 24.12 8.73
C SER A 323 -7.46 23.22 7.58
N ASN A 324 -6.80 23.21 6.43
CA ASN A 324 -7.21 22.47 5.24
C ASN A 324 -6.40 21.17 5.10
N THR A 325 -7.05 20.05 5.37
CA THR A 325 -6.43 18.71 5.24
C THR A 325 -6.24 18.29 3.79
N TYR A 326 -7.08 18.77 2.85
CA TYR A 326 -7.03 18.46 1.42
C TYR A 326 -6.77 19.71 0.59
N VAL A 327 -5.94 19.57 -0.42
CA VAL A 327 -5.59 20.68 -1.33
C VAL A 327 -6.69 20.92 -2.35
N LYS A 328 -7.37 19.85 -2.80
CA LYS A 328 -8.52 19.92 -3.71
C LYS A 328 -9.62 18.94 -3.30
N GLU A 329 -10.85 19.44 -3.27
CA GLU A 329 -12.05 18.63 -3.25
C GLU A 329 -12.81 18.92 -4.54
N TYR A 330 -13.01 17.91 -5.40
CA TYR A 330 -13.93 18.00 -6.52
C TYR A 330 -15.30 17.50 -6.07
N THR A 331 -16.27 18.39 -6.04
CA THR A 331 -17.68 18.03 -6.01
C THR A 331 -18.15 17.89 -7.46
N TYR A 332 -18.57 16.69 -7.83
CA TYR A 332 -19.31 16.43 -9.05
C TYR A 332 -20.79 16.38 -8.77
#